data_e9427daf5d6f5518b2aaa9661502cf3d
#
_entry.id   e9427daf5d6f5518b2aaa9661502cf3d
#
_cell.length_a   1.000
_cell.length_b   1.000
_cell.length_c   1.000
_cell.angle_alpha   90.00
_cell.angle_beta   90.00
_cell.angle_gamma   90.00
#
_symmetry.space_group_name_H-M   'P 1'
#
loop_
_entity.id
_entity.type
_entity.pdbx_description
1 polymer ?
#
loop_
_entity_poly.entity_id
_entity_poly.type
_entity_poly.pdbx_seq_one_letter_code
_entity_poly.pdbx_strand_id
1 'polypeptide(L)'
;MKRFVVIVTSLLIIFVFIALNYLLWDRESLVTLRESNQASIDALSRINMNLSEENSKLSRQVEEMRGQIETLHEKVSELEENNNEKQLVIDEQKQFILDLKAHINPEPIETEAYEWINSISERDFDKAFLKSSPLCSFWGNNWTPRMFTNYFVQNVEDIQPVLINESNEPSIEIIPYQTPDFNMKAVIRVQVKLTERAVNEYLRHGENIIELDFTYNDKLDQWVITSVTSEPVEKSAPQGLKTDKDSSTGESGG
;
A
#
# COMPACT_ATOMS: atom_id res chain seq x y z
N MET A 1 44.47 103.76 -47.60
CA MET A 1 44.89 102.39 -47.88
C MET A 1 45.53 101.67 -46.65
N LYS A 2 46.46 102.27 -45.88
CA LYS A 2 47.11 101.61 -44.75
C LYS A 2 46.15 101.14 -43.65
N ARG A 3 45.08 101.84 -43.31
CA ARG A 3 44.09 101.43 -42.27
C ARG A 3 43.22 100.24 -42.69
N PHE A 4 42.88 100.18 -43.99
CA PHE A 4 42.12 99.05 -44.52
C PHE A 4 42.90 97.71 -44.50
N VAL A 5 44.16 97.79 -44.86
CA VAL A 5 45.07 96.59 -44.79
C VAL A 5 45.21 96.08 -43.37
N VAL A 6 45.33 96.97 -42.36
CA VAL A 6 45.41 96.56 -40.92
C VAL A 6 44.11 95.91 -40.49
N ILE A 7 42.94 96.39 -40.89
CA ILE A 7 41.64 95.80 -40.53
C ILE A 7 41.49 94.37 -41.12
N VAL A 8 41.83 94.22 -42.42
CA VAL A 8 41.74 92.92 -43.10
C VAL A 8 42.69 91.92 -42.52
N THR A 9 43.92 92.32 -42.21
CA THR A 9 44.91 91.40 -41.56
C THR A 9 44.52 91.06 -40.15
N SER A 10 43.90 91.93 -39.39
CA SER A 10 43.42 91.64 -38.03
C SER A 10 42.23 90.63 -38.09
N LEU A 11 41.26 90.83 -39.00
CA LEU A 11 40.18 89.87 -39.23
C LEU A 11 40.67 88.51 -39.66
N LEU A 12 41.68 88.43 -40.52
CA LEU A 12 42.24 87.20 -40.97
C LEU A 12 42.94 86.41 -39.82
N ILE A 13 43.66 87.19 -38.95
CA ILE A 13 44.29 86.52 -37.73
C ILE A 13 43.20 86.02 -36.77
N ILE A 14 42.11 86.78 -36.53
CA ILE A 14 41.02 86.26 -35.68
C ILE A 14 40.36 85.02 -36.28
N PHE A 15 40.15 85.04 -37.61
CA PHE A 15 39.58 83.86 -38.30
C PHE A 15 40.49 82.60 -38.18
N VAL A 16 41.80 82.77 -38.38
CA VAL A 16 42.76 81.67 -38.21
C VAL A 16 42.76 81.20 -36.75
N PHE A 17 42.67 82.05 -35.78
CA PHE A 17 42.60 81.69 -34.39
C PHE A 17 41.33 80.90 -34.03
N ILE A 18 40.17 81.31 -34.55
CA ILE A 18 38.93 80.57 -34.36
C ILE A 18 38.99 79.17 -35.04
N ALA A 19 39.52 79.11 -36.26
CA ALA A 19 39.70 77.85 -37.00
C ALA A 19 40.64 76.87 -36.26
N LEU A 20 41.77 77.41 -35.72
CA LEU A 20 42.67 76.62 -34.94
C LEU A 20 42.04 76.10 -33.63
N ASN A 21 41.26 76.89 -32.90
CA ASN A 21 40.56 76.47 -31.71
C ASN A 21 39.49 75.38 -32.07
N TYR A 22 38.76 75.53 -33.17
CA TYR A 22 37.79 74.57 -33.64
C TYR A 22 38.48 73.25 -33.96
N LEU A 23 39.60 73.27 -34.67
CA LEU A 23 40.38 72.07 -34.98
C LEU A 23 40.95 71.35 -33.70
N LEU A 24 41.38 72.16 -32.70
CA LEU A 24 41.86 71.61 -31.43
C LEU A 24 40.71 70.89 -30.67
N TRP A 25 39.55 71.55 -30.62
CA TRP A 25 38.37 71.00 -29.95
C TRP A 25 37.85 69.70 -30.68
N ASP A 26 37.80 69.74 -32.04
CA ASP A 26 37.42 68.58 -32.84
C ASP A 26 38.38 67.40 -32.62
N ARG A 27 39.72 67.67 -32.53
CA ARG A 27 40.73 66.68 -32.23
C ARG A 27 40.56 66.11 -30.81
N GLU A 28 40.24 66.94 -29.82
CA GLU A 28 40.03 66.49 -28.46
C GLU A 28 38.76 65.64 -28.36
N SER A 29 37.70 66.02 -29.04
CA SER A 29 36.47 65.24 -29.16
C SER A 29 36.72 63.87 -29.83
N LEU A 30 37.50 63.81 -30.88
CA LEU A 30 37.89 62.58 -31.56
C LEU A 30 38.74 61.67 -30.69
N VAL A 31 39.63 62.24 -29.85
CA VAL A 31 40.48 61.45 -28.93
C VAL A 31 39.60 60.87 -27.83
N THR A 32 38.68 61.63 -27.21
CA THR A 32 37.77 61.16 -26.18
C THR A 32 36.83 60.08 -26.69
N LEU A 33 36.29 60.24 -27.93
CA LEU A 33 35.47 59.22 -28.57
C LEU A 33 36.27 57.91 -28.83
N ARG A 34 37.54 58.05 -29.27
CA ARG A 34 38.40 56.89 -29.50
C ARG A 34 38.70 56.15 -28.18
N GLU A 35 38.99 56.88 -27.11
CA GLU A 35 39.23 56.31 -25.77
C GLU A 35 37.97 55.61 -25.23
N SER A 36 36.80 56.21 -25.39
CA SER A 36 35.52 55.62 -25.00
C SER A 36 35.23 54.35 -25.80
N ASN A 37 35.47 54.36 -27.11
CA ASN A 37 35.30 53.19 -27.95
C ASN A 37 36.28 52.08 -27.58
N GLN A 38 37.53 52.43 -27.29
CA GLN A 38 38.53 51.45 -26.83
C GLN A 38 38.13 50.80 -25.50
N ALA A 39 37.69 51.64 -24.54
CA ALA A 39 37.21 51.14 -23.24
C ALA A 39 35.98 50.21 -23.42
N SER A 40 35.09 50.51 -24.36
CA SER A 40 33.95 49.67 -24.70
C SER A 40 34.37 48.33 -25.32
N ILE A 41 35.38 48.34 -26.21
CA ILE A 41 35.93 47.16 -26.83
C ILE A 41 36.58 46.25 -25.77
N ASP A 42 37.35 46.85 -24.87
CA ASP A 42 38.02 46.12 -23.78
C ASP A 42 36.98 45.53 -22.80
N ALA A 43 35.91 46.24 -22.48
CA ALA A 43 34.82 45.75 -21.66
C ALA A 43 34.10 44.55 -22.34
N LEU A 44 33.76 44.71 -23.61
CA LEU A 44 33.15 43.61 -24.41
C LEU A 44 34.06 42.40 -24.53
N SER A 45 35.36 42.60 -24.68
CA SER A 45 36.36 41.51 -24.71
C SER A 45 36.38 40.73 -23.39
N ARG A 46 36.37 41.44 -22.26
CA ARG A 46 36.29 40.81 -20.93
C ARG A 46 35.02 40.03 -20.73
N ILE A 47 33.87 40.61 -21.12
CA ILE A 47 32.58 39.92 -21.05
C ILE A 47 32.60 38.63 -21.89
N ASN A 48 33.13 38.72 -23.12
CA ASN A 48 33.23 37.56 -24.00
C ASN A 48 34.14 36.46 -23.45
N MET A 49 35.27 36.85 -22.84
CA MET A 49 36.14 35.88 -22.16
C MET A 49 35.41 35.22 -20.98
N ASN A 50 34.72 35.96 -20.14
CA ASN A 50 33.95 35.43 -19.02
C ASN A 50 32.83 34.47 -19.48
N LEU A 51 32.07 34.87 -20.52
CA LEU A 51 31.05 34.02 -21.11
C LEU A 51 31.62 32.74 -21.71
N SER A 52 32.78 32.82 -22.36
CA SER A 52 33.49 31.64 -22.89
C SER A 52 33.94 30.68 -21.79
N GLU A 53 34.45 31.24 -20.69
CA GLU A 53 34.85 30.45 -19.52
C GLU A 53 33.62 29.79 -18.85
N GLU A 54 32.54 30.56 -18.65
CA GLU A 54 31.31 30.04 -18.08
C GLU A 54 30.66 28.96 -18.95
N ASN A 55 30.64 29.15 -20.28
CA ASN A 55 30.19 28.13 -21.22
C ASN A 55 31.04 26.83 -21.12
N SER A 56 32.36 26.98 -21.00
CA SER A 56 33.24 25.82 -20.84
C SER A 56 32.96 25.08 -19.53
N LYS A 57 32.70 25.81 -18.44
CA LYS A 57 32.36 25.25 -17.14
C LYS A 57 31.00 24.52 -17.19
N LEU A 58 30.00 25.15 -17.76
CA LEU A 58 28.67 24.54 -17.96
C LEU A 58 28.74 23.29 -18.83
N SER A 59 29.52 23.31 -19.89
CA SER A 59 29.71 22.15 -20.75
C SER A 59 30.31 20.96 -20.01
N ARG A 60 31.32 21.21 -19.13
CA ARG A 60 31.89 20.15 -18.27
C ARG A 60 30.88 19.63 -17.28
N GLN A 61 30.07 20.50 -16.65
CA GLN A 61 29.03 20.06 -15.72
C GLN A 61 27.96 19.23 -16.40
N VAL A 62 27.56 19.58 -17.62
CA VAL A 62 26.59 18.80 -18.42
C VAL A 62 27.16 17.41 -18.72
N GLU A 63 28.45 17.32 -19.08
CA GLU A 63 29.07 16.02 -19.38
C GLU A 63 29.20 15.16 -18.11
N GLU A 64 29.57 15.75 -16.99
CA GLU A 64 29.60 15.06 -15.68
C GLU A 64 28.22 14.54 -15.28
N MET A 65 27.15 15.38 -15.40
CA MET A 65 25.79 14.97 -15.10
C MET A 65 25.30 13.85 -16.04
N ARG A 66 25.68 13.88 -17.33
CA ARG A 66 25.35 12.78 -18.25
C ARG A 66 25.99 11.46 -17.81
N GLY A 67 27.26 11.48 -17.39
CA GLY A 67 27.92 10.29 -16.86
C GLY A 67 27.26 9.76 -15.59
N GLN A 68 26.81 10.65 -14.70
CA GLN A 68 26.06 10.25 -13.48
C GLN A 68 24.70 9.63 -13.85
N ILE A 69 23.98 10.21 -14.80
CA ILE A 69 22.69 9.66 -15.30
C ILE A 69 22.89 8.26 -15.89
N GLU A 70 23.91 8.04 -16.70
CA GLU A 70 24.22 6.74 -17.27
C GLU A 70 24.53 5.70 -16.18
N THR A 71 25.38 6.04 -15.21
CA THR A 71 25.68 5.17 -14.08
C THR A 71 24.45 4.85 -13.22
N LEU A 72 23.58 5.83 -13.00
CA LEU A 72 22.32 5.61 -12.27
C LEU A 72 21.36 4.71 -13.06
N HIS A 73 21.30 4.87 -14.37
CA HIS A 73 20.47 4.04 -15.22
C HIS A 73 20.90 2.57 -15.21
N GLU A 74 22.21 2.32 -15.28
CA GLU A 74 22.79 0.98 -15.13
C GLU A 74 22.42 0.35 -13.78
N LYS A 75 22.56 1.11 -12.67
CA LYS A 75 22.19 0.62 -11.35
C LYS A 75 20.70 0.33 -11.21
N VAL A 76 19.84 1.16 -11.80
CA VAL A 76 18.39 0.90 -11.82
C VAL A 76 18.08 -0.39 -12.54
N SER A 77 18.68 -0.61 -13.72
CA SER A 77 18.50 -1.84 -14.48
C SER A 77 18.97 -3.08 -13.72
N GLU A 78 20.13 -3.01 -13.04
CA GLU A 78 20.65 -4.09 -12.20
C GLU A 78 19.72 -4.39 -11.00
N LEU A 79 19.19 -3.34 -10.37
CA LEU A 79 18.25 -3.50 -9.25
C LEU A 79 16.91 -4.08 -9.68
N GLU A 80 16.41 -3.71 -10.85
CA GLU A 80 15.18 -4.26 -11.43
C GLU A 80 15.33 -5.75 -11.74
N GLU A 81 16.47 -6.15 -12.36
CA GLU A 81 16.76 -7.55 -12.63
C GLU A 81 16.85 -8.37 -11.33
N ASN A 82 17.60 -7.90 -10.34
CA ASN A 82 17.73 -8.56 -9.04
C ASN A 82 16.40 -8.65 -8.30
N ASN A 83 15.55 -7.61 -8.40
CA ASN A 83 14.23 -7.63 -7.80
C ASN A 83 13.30 -8.66 -8.47
N ASN A 84 13.36 -8.78 -9.78
CA ASN A 84 12.62 -9.79 -10.54
C ASN A 84 13.06 -11.22 -10.18
N GLU A 85 14.37 -11.46 -10.08
CA GLU A 85 14.90 -12.76 -9.63
C GLU A 85 14.42 -13.13 -8.22
N LYS A 86 14.49 -12.17 -7.29
CA LYS A 86 14.00 -12.39 -5.92
C LYS A 86 12.51 -12.67 -5.88
N GLN A 87 11.73 -11.99 -6.73
CA GLN A 87 10.29 -12.22 -6.79
C GLN A 87 9.98 -13.63 -7.29
N LEU A 88 10.70 -14.13 -8.28
CA LEU A 88 10.56 -15.52 -8.75
C LEU A 88 10.85 -16.53 -7.63
N VAL A 89 11.94 -16.33 -6.89
CA VAL A 89 12.29 -17.22 -5.75
C VAL A 89 11.20 -17.18 -4.67
N ILE A 90 10.66 -16.00 -4.37
CA ILE A 90 9.55 -15.85 -3.40
C ILE A 90 8.31 -16.61 -3.88
N ASP A 91 7.97 -16.52 -5.14
CA ASP A 91 6.78 -17.17 -5.69
C ASP A 91 6.96 -18.71 -5.75
N GLU A 92 8.15 -19.20 -6.07
CA GLU A 92 8.50 -20.63 -5.96
C GLU A 92 8.41 -21.13 -4.51
N GLN A 93 8.93 -20.38 -3.55
CA GLN A 93 8.84 -20.74 -2.13
C GLN A 93 7.40 -20.76 -1.63
N LYS A 94 6.58 -19.78 -2.04
CA LYS A 94 5.14 -19.78 -1.71
C LYS A 94 4.44 -21.01 -2.26
N GLN A 95 4.70 -21.37 -3.51
CA GLN A 95 4.11 -22.56 -4.11
C GLN A 95 4.53 -23.83 -3.38
N PHE A 96 5.81 -23.95 -3.04
CA PHE A 96 6.31 -25.09 -2.26
C PHE A 96 5.64 -25.19 -0.87
N ILE A 97 5.44 -24.06 -0.19
CA ILE A 97 4.73 -24.04 1.10
C ILE A 97 3.27 -24.47 0.93
N LEU A 98 2.59 -24.02 -0.13
CA LEU A 98 1.22 -24.44 -0.41
C LEU A 98 1.12 -25.95 -0.68
N ASP A 99 2.09 -26.49 -1.44
CA ASP A 99 2.17 -27.93 -1.71
C ASP A 99 2.43 -28.73 -0.43
N LEU A 100 3.31 -28.25 0.45
CA LEU A 100 3.52 -28.87 1.76
C LEU A 100 2.25 -28.87 2.61
N LYS A 101 1.50 -27.75 2.64
CA LYS A 101 0.23 -27.65 3.38
C LYS A 101 -0.82 -28.64 2.89
N ALA A 102 -0.88 -28.89 1.59
CA ALA A 102 -1.80 -29.87 1.02
C ALA A 102 -1.51 -31.31 1.50
N HIS A 103 -0.29 -31.57 2.02
CA HIS A 103 0.12 -32.87 2.55
C HIS A 103 0.11 -32.93 4.09
N ILE A 104 -0.33 -31.87 4.79
CA ILE A 104 -0.46 -31.92 6.26
C ILE A 104 -1.61 -32.84 6.63
N ASN A 105 -1.36 -33.74 7.58
CA ASN A 105 -2.42 -34.54 8.16
C ASN A 105 -3.40 -33.64 8.93
N PRO A 106 -4.70 -33.59 8.57
CA PRO A 106 -5.68 -32.73 9.24
C PRO A 106 -6.11 -33.29 10.61
N GLU A 107 -5.92 -34.56 10.89
CA GLU A 107 -6.42 -35.27 12.06
C GLU A 107 -6.10 -34.56 13.41
N PRO A 108 -4.88 -34.07 13.66
CA PRO A 108 -4.60 -33.35 14.91
C PRO A 108 -5.44 -32.05 15.07
N ILE A 109 -5.70 -31.36 13.97
CA ILE A 109 -6.48 -30.11 13.97
C ILE A 109 -7.97 -30.41 14.18
N GLU A 110 -8.48 -31.43 13.53
CA GLU A 110 -9.85 -31.95 13.74
C GLU A 110 -10.07 -32.35 15.19
N THR A 111 -9.10 -33.08 15.76
CA THR A 111 -9.13 -33.51 17.18
C THR A 111 -9.15 -32.29 18.10
N GLU A 112 -8.26 -31.30 17.91
CA GLU A 112 -8.21 -30.10 18.73
C GLU A 112 -9.49 -29.26 18.61
N ALA A 113 -10.02 -29.13 17.41
CA ALA A 113 -11.27 -28.41 17.14
C ALA A 113 -12.48 -29.12 17.80
N TYR A 114 -12.55 -30.44 17.70
CA TYR A 114 -13.58 -31.24 18.36
C TYR A 114 -13.48 -31.17 19.89
N GLU A 115 -12.30 -31.34 20.44
CA GLU A 115 -12.09 -31.25 21.88
C GLU A 115 -12.40 -29.86 22.43
N TRP A 116 -12.16 -28.80 21.66
CA TRP A 116 -12.51 -27.45 22.05
C TRP A 116 -14.02 -27.29 22.20
N ILE A 117 -14.81 -27.67 21.20
CA ILE A 117 -16.28 -27.57 21.24
C ILE A 117 -16.89 -28.51 22.27
N ASN A 118 -16.34 -29.72 22.41
CA ASN A 118 -16.80 -30.69 23.39
C ASN A 118 -16.56 -30.20 24.83
N SER A 119 -15.40 -29.58 25.10
CA SER A 119 -15.12 -28.97 26.40
C SER A 119 -16.13 -27.87 26.74
N ILE A 120 -16.57 -27.08 25.76
CA ILE A 120 -17.63 -26.07 25.96
C ILE A 120 -18.96 -26.76 26.25
N SER A 121 -19.30 -27.82 25.51
CA SER A 121 -20.51 -28.62 25.73
C SER A 121 -20.56 -29.22 27.13
N GLU A 122 -19.44 -29.74 27.60
CA GLU A 122 -19.28 -30.34 28.94
C GLU A 122 -19.15 -29.27 30.05
N ARG A 123 -19.15 -27.99 29.69
CA ARG A 123 -18.95 -26.84 30.57
C ARG A 123 -17.58 -26.76 31.25
N ASP A 124 -16.57 -27.42 30.67
CA ASP A 124 -15.17 -27.30 31.05
C ASP A 124 -14.52 -26.13 30.26
N PHE A 125 -14.92 -24.91 30.64
CA PHE A 125 -14.49 -23.70 29.96
C PHE A 125 -13.00 -23.41 30.14
N ASP A 126 -12.41 -23.87 31.22
CA ASP A 126 -10.97 -23.71 31.47
C ASP A 126 -10.18 -24.57 30.48
N LYS A 127 -10.60 -25.82 30.28
CA LYS A 127 -9.99 -26.71 29.27
C LYS A 127 -10.15 -26.16 27.87
N ALA A 128 -11.34 -25.67 27.49
CA ALA A 128 -11.57 -25.05 26.21
C ALA A 128 -10.67 -23.81 25.99
N PHE A 129 -10.56 -22.94 26.99
CA PHE A 129 -9.74 -21.74 26.91
C PHE A 129 -8.24 -22.06 26.79
N LEU A 130 -7.74 -23.09 27.46
CA LEU A 130 -6.33 -23.51 27.41
C LEU A 130 -5.88 -23.99 26.02
N LYS A 131 -6.81 -24.41 25.16
CA LYS A 131 -6.51 -24.75 23.76
C LYS A 131 -6.29 -23.53 22.86
N SER A 132 -6.58 -22.35 23.39
CA SER A 132 -6.43 -21.09 22.69
C SER A 132 -5.08 -20.43 23.00
N SER A 133 -4.54 -19.70 22.03
CA SER A 133 -3.38 -18.85 22.24
C SER A 133 -3.69 -17.76 23.29
N PRO A 134 -2.70 -17.33 24.10
CA PRO A 134 -2.87 -16.19 25.00
C PRO A 134 -3.34 -14.89 24.33
N LEU A 135 -3.12 -14.77 23.03
CA LEU A 135 -3.54 -13.65 22.20
C LEU A 135 -4.72 -14.00 21.27
N CYS A 136 -5.45 -15.08 21.59
CA CYS A 136 -6.60 -15.49 20.79
C CYS A 136 -7.65 -14.39 20.69
N SER A 137 -8.12 -14.16 19.47
CA SER A 137 -9.22 -13.24 19.17
C SER A 137 -10.54 -14.00 19.19
N PHE A 138 -11.37 -13.79 20.19
CA PHE A 138 -12.73 -14.31 20.23
C PHE A 138 -13.68 -13.25 19.68
N TRP A 139 -14.25 -13.50 18.50
CA TRP A 139 -15.15 -12.56 17.79
C TRP A 139 -14.60 -11.14 17.71
N GLY A 140 -13.31 -11.02 17.33
CA GLY A 140 -12.62 -9.73 17.18
C GLY A 140 -12.13 -9.10 18.50
N ASN A 141 -12.30 -9.76 19.65
CA ASN A 141 -11.89 -9.24 20.95
C ASN A 141 -10.95 -10.21 21.68
N ASN A 142 -10.00 -9.67 22.43
CA ASN A 142 -9.13 -10.46 23.29
C ASN A 142 -9.83 -10.71 24.61
N TRP A 143 -10.22 -11.96 24.84
CA TRP A 143 -10.90 -12.34 26.08
C TRP A 143 -9.93 -12.91 27.11
N THR A 144 -10.22 -12.61 28.37
CA THR A 144 -9.63 -13.31 29.48
C THR A 144 -10.39 -14.62 29.75
N PRO A 145 -9.81 -15.61 30.48
CA PRO A 145 -10.52 -16.84 30.86
C PRO A 145 -11.87 -16.56 31.51
N ARG A 146 -11.93 -15.55 32.38
CA ARG A 146 -13.16 -15.15 33.06
C ARG A 146 -14.22 -14.60 32.08
N MET A 147 -13.81 -13.81 31.09
CA MET A 147 -14.75 -13.29 30.06
C MET A 147 -15.30 -14.43 29.23
N PHE A 148 -14.44 -15.36 28.80
CA PHE A 148 -14.83 -16.56 28.07
C PHE A 148 -15.87 -17.38 28.85
N THR A 149 -15.55 -17.77 30.09
CA THR A 149 -16.46 -18.52 30.96
C THR A 149 -17.78 -17.77 31.16
N ASN A 150 -17.73 -16.50 31.49
CA ASN A 150 -18.95 -15.70 31.70
C ASN A 150 -19.84 -15.63 30.49
N TYR A 151 -19.25 -15.48 29.28
CA TYR A 151 -20.02 -15.44 28.05
C TYR A 151 -20.82 -16.72 27.85
N PHE A 152 -20.18 -17.88 27.93
CA PHE A 152 -20.86 -19.17 27.71
C PHE A 152 -21.87 -19.47 28.83
N VAL A 153 -21.53 -19.23 30.09
CA VAL A 153 -22.44 -19.46 31.23
C VAL A 153 -23.72 -18.59 31.14
N GLN A 154 -23.57 -17.37 30.65
CA GLN A 154 -24.73 -16.43 30.62
C GLN A 154 -25.58 -16.62 29.36
N ASN A 155 -24.97 -16.95 28.24
CA ASN A 155 -25.65 -16.91 26.96
C ASN A 155 -25.99 -18.29 26.37
N VAL A 156 -25.21 -19.34 26.68
CA VAL A 156 -25.35 -20.66 26.07
C VAL A 156 -25.87 -21.67 27.09
N GLU A 157 -27.05 -22.21 26.84
CA GLU A 157 -27.62 -23.29 27.65
C GLU A 157 -27.01 -24.63 27.23
N ASP A 158 -26.92 -24.89 25.93
CA ASP A 158 -26.33 -26.08 25.35
C ASP A 158 -25.69 -25.78 23.99
N ILE A 159 -24.62 -26.48 23.66
CA ILE A 159 -23.94 -26.43 22.36
C ILE A 159 -23.43 -27.84 22.03
N GLN A 160 -23.79 -28.33 20.86
CA GLN A 160 -23.41 -29.67 20.41
C GLN A 160 -22.89 -29.59 18.98
N PRO A 161 -21.85 -30.34 18.61
CA PRO A 161 -21.44 -30.47 17.21
C PRO A 161 -22.56 -31.18 16.43
N VAL A 162 -22.81 -30.73 15.21
CA VAL A 162 -23.73 -31.42 14.27
C VAL A 162 -23.00 -32.64 13.74
N LEU A 163 -23.61 -33.82 13.87
CA LEU A 163 -23.06 -35.07 13.40
C LEU A 163 -23.42 -35.31 11.93
N ILE A 164 -22.50 -35.93 11.19
CA ILE A 164 -22.75 -36.38 9.82
C ILE A 164 -23.64 -37.64 9.89
N ASN A 165 -24.72 -37.63 9.15
CA ASN A 165 -25.89 -38.55 9.30
C ASN A 165 -25.62 -40.07 9.30
N GLU A 166 -24.45 -40.54 8.91
CA GLU A 166 -24.18 -42.01 8.81
C GLU A 166 -22.98 -42.47 9.65
N SER A 167 -22.05 -41.59 10.04
CA SER A 167 -20.80 -41.96 10.72
C SER A 167 -20.77 -41.63 12.21
N ASN A 168 -21.71 -40.85 12.73
CA ASN A 168 -21.66 -40.28 14.09
C ASN A 168 -20.44 -39.41 14.34
N GLU A 169 -19.77 -38.95 13.27
CA GLU A 169 -18.63 -38.04 13.34
C GLU A 169 -19.10 -36.59 13.29
N PRO A 170 -18.39 -35.71 13.99
CA PRO A 170 -18.71 -34.27 13.93
C PRO A 170 -18.45 -33.72 12.53
N SER A 171 -19.32 -32.79 12.10
CA SER A 171 -19.12 -32.06 10.82
C SER A 171 -18.03 -31.02 11.00
N ILE A 172 -16.77 -31.41 10.77
CA ILE A 172 -15.59 -30.55 10.82
C ILE A 172 -14.93 -30.57 9.44
N GLU A 173 -14.67 -29.41 8.88
CA GLU A 173 -13.96 -29.23 7.62
C GLU A 173 -12.66 -28.47 7.88
N ILE A 174 -11.53 -29.00 7.44
CA ILE A 174 -10.23 -28.33 7.58
C ILE A 174 -9.84 -27.69 6.27
N ILE A 175 -9.62 -26.38 6.31
CA ILE A 175 -9.30 -25.55 5.15
C ILE A 175 -7.92 -24.91 5.36
N PRO A 176 -6.91 -25.26 4.53
CA PRO A 176 -5.62 -24.57 4.59
C PRO A 176 -5.74 -23.14 4.09
N TYR A 177 -5.13 -22.17 4.78
CA TYR A 177 -5.03 -20.81 4.26
C TYR A 177 -4.15 -20.77 3.01
N GLN A 178 -4.57 -20.00 2.03
CA GLN A 178 -3.80 -19.75 0.80
C GLN A 178 -2.65 -18.74 0.98
N THR A 179 -2.21 -18.51 2.21
CA THR A 179 -1.08 -17.65 2.55
C THR A 179 0.14 -18.50 2.91
N PRO A 180 1.37 -17.99 2.79
CA PRO A 180 2.58 -18.71 3.15
C PRO A 180 2.67 -19.12 4.63
N ASP A 181 1.85 -18.53 5.49
CA ASP A 181 1.85 -18.83 6.93
C ASP A 181 1.28 -20.22 7.19
N PHE A 182 1.83 -20.94 8.19
CA PHE A 182 1.32 -22.23 8.64
C PHE A 182 0.03 -22.08 9.44
N ASN A 183 -0.99 -21.47 8.81
CA ASN A 183 -2.30 -21.30 9.40
C ASN A 183 -3.32 -22.24 8.72
N MET A 184 -4.16 -22.84 9.53
CA MET A 184 -5.23 -23.72 9.09
C MET A 184 -6.55 -23.23 9.69
N LYS A 185 -7.65 -23.45 9.01
CA LYS A 185 -8.99 -23.14 9.50
C LYS A 185 -9.77 -24.42 9.69
N ALA A 186 -10.38 -24.59 10.87
CA ALA A 186 -11.41 -25.60 11.07
C ALA A 186 -12.78 -24.93 11.06
N VAL A 187 -13.70 -25.46 10.30
CA VAL A 187 -15.09 -25.03 10.18
C VAL A 187 -15.96 -26.11 10.82
N ILE A 188 -16.65 -25.77 11.92
CA ILE A 188 -17.45 -26.69 12.71
C ILE A 188 -18.92 -26.26 12.64
N ARG A 189 -19.81 -27.18 12.31
CA ARG A 189 -21.25 -26.94 12.45
C ARG A 189 -21.69 -27.35 13.84
N VAL A 190 -22.41 -26.46 14.51
CA VAL A 190 -22.88 -26.66 15.87
C VAL A 190 -24.36 -26.33 16.00
N GLN A 191 -25.07 -27.09 16.81
CA GLN A 191 -26.43 -26.78 17.25
C GLN A 191 -26.34 -26.05 18.58
N VAL A 192 -26.83 -24.84 18.66
CA VAL A 192 -26.77 -23.97 19.84
C VAL A 192 -28.16 -23.77 20.43
N LYS A 193 -28.27 -23.95 21.74
CA LYS A 193 -29.42 -23.54 22.54
C LYS A 193 -29.01 -22.37 23.44
N LEU A 194 -29.63 -21.24 23.26
CA LEU A 194 -29.34 -20.04 24.06
C LEU A 194 -30.22 -20.00 25.32
N THR A 195 -29.69 -19.35 26.36
CA THR A 195 -30.45 -19.05 27.57
C THR A 195 -31.53 -18.00 27.27
N GLU A 196 -32.58 -17.94 28.09
CA GLU A 196 -33.65 -16.92 27.96
C GLU A 196 -33.14 -15.48 28.10
N ARG A 197 -31.97 -15.28 28.70
CA ARG A 197 -31.36 -13.98 28.96
C ARG A 197 -30.18 -13.67 28.04
N ALA A 198 -29.97 -14.49 27.01
CA ALA A 198 -28.83 -14.35 26.14
C ALA A 198 -28.83 -13.00 25.43
N VAL A 199 -27.71 -12.32 25.48
CA VAL A 199 -27.40 -11.17 24.62
C VAL A 199 -26.76 -11.73 23.35
N ASN A 200 -27.53 -11.75 22.26
CA ASN A 200 -27.16 -12.42 21.00
C ASN A 200 -26.22 -11.57 20.15
N GLU A 201 -24.94 -11.55 20.50
CA GLU A 201 -23.96 -10.87 19.66
C GLU A 201 -23.22 -11.82 18.71
N TYR A 202 -22.89 -13.05 19.15
CA TYR A 202 -21.98 -13.93 18.41
C TYR A 202 -22.59 -15.27 17.99
N LEU A 203 -23.47 -15.86 18.81
CA LEU A 203 -24.14 -17.12 18.51
C LEU A 203 -25.66 -16.90 18.44
N ARG A 204 -26.35 -17.64 17.59
CA ARG A 204 -27.81 -17.62 17.49
C ARG A 204 -28.40 -18.96 17.94
N HIS A 205 -29.67 -18.92 18.34
CA HIS A 205 -30.38 -20.15 18.61
C HIS A 205 -30.57 -20.97 17.32
N GLY A 206 -30.20 -22.24 17.36
CA GLY A 206 -30.22 -23.13 16.20
C GLY A 206 -28.85 -23.46 15.68
N GLU A 207 -28.74 -23.73 14.38
CA GLU A 207 -27.50 -24.10 13.74
C GLU A 207 -26.60 -22.89 13.48
N ASN A 208 -25.32 -23.02 13.87
CA ASN A 208 -24.28 -22.03 13.63
C ASN A 208 -23.06 -22.71 13.01
N ILE A 209 -22.30 -21.96 12.26
CA ILE A 209 -20.96 -22.32 11.81
C ILE A 209 -19.96 -21.61 12.71
N ILE A 210 -19.05 -22.33 13.33
CA ILE A 210 -17.92 -21.76 14.07
C ILE A 210 -16.66 -21.99 13.26
N GLU A 211 -15.91 -20.94 13.03
CA GLU A 211 -14.60 -20.98 12.39
C GLU A 211 -13.52 -20.78 13.43
N LEU A 212 -12.56 -21.70 13.47
CA LEU A 212 -11.40 -21.67 14.34
C LEU A 212 -10.15 -21.55 13.49
N ASP A 213 -9.41 -20.47 13.66
CA ASP A 213 -8.10 -20.31 13.02
C ASP A 213 -7.03 -20.93 13.91
N PHE A 214 -6.24 -21.83 13.33
CA PHE A 214 -5.14 -22.53 13.99
C PHE A 214 -3.80 -22.06 13.49
N THR A 215 -2.85 -21.93 14.40
CA THR A 215 -1.43 -21.73 14.10
C THR A 215 -0.61 -22.78 14.83
N TYR A 216 0.39 -23.34 14.16
CA TYR A 216 1.30 -24.29 14.81
C TYR A 216 2.26 -23.54 15.74
N ASN A 217 2.34 -23.99 16.98
CA ASN A 217 3.24 -23.46 17.98
C ASN A 217 4.46 -24.36 18.16
N ASP A 218 5.57 -24.01 17.55
CA ASP A 218 6.83 -24.78 17.57
C ASP A 218 7.38 -25.05 18.98
N LYS A 219 7.08 -24.16 19.94
CA LYS A 219 7.58 -24.31 21.33
C LYS A 219 6.80 -25.36 22.12
N LEU A 220 5.55 -25.53 21.78
CA LEU A 220 4.63 -26.46 22.46
C LEU A 220 4.42 -27.74 21.63
N ASP A 221 4.93 -27.75 20.38
CA ASP A 221 4.75 -28.84 19.42
C ASP A 221 3.27 -29.20 19.21
N GLN A 222 2.42 -28.17 19.12
CA GLN A 222 0.97 -28.35 19.01
C GLN A 222 0.28 -27.21 18.22
N TRP A 223 -0.90 -27.53 17.69
CA TRP A 223 -1.80 -26.56 17.11
C TRP A 223 -2.53 -25.78 18.20
N VAL A 224 -2.60 -24.45 18.07
CA VAL A 224 -3.31 -23.58 19.01
C VAL A 224 -4.30 -22.70 18.27
N ILE A 225 -5.47 -22.48 18.87
CA ILE A 225 -6.50 -21.60 18.31
C ILE A 225 -6.06 -20.15 18.48
N THR A 226 -6.04 -19.38 17.40
CA THR A 226 -5.65 -17.97 17.38
C THR A 226 -6.81 -17.02 17.12
N SER A 227 -7.89 -17.53 16.51
CA SER A 227 -9.12 -16.76 16.29
C SER A 227 -10.34 -17.66 16.34
N VAL A 228 -11.44 -17.12 16.83
CA VAL A 228 -12.75 -17.76 16.84
C VAL A 228 -13.78 -16.79 16.28
N THR A 229 -14.49 -17.21 15.23
CA THR A 229 -15.60 -16.47 14.66
C THR A 229 -16.82 -17.39 14.49
N SER A 230 -17.98 -16.84 14.30
CA SER A 230 -19.19 -17.64 14.06
C SER A 230 -20.18 -16.91 13.18
N GLU A 231 -20.90 -17.70 12.38
CA GLU A 231 -21.99 -17.25 11.54
C GLU A 231 -23.22 -18.16 11.71
N PRO A 232 -24.43 -17.60 11.79
CA PRO A 232 -25.64 -18.40 11.81
C PRO A 232 -25.91 -19.03 10.44
N VAL A 233 -26.34 -20.26 10.41
CA VAL A 233 -26.85 -20.87 9.19
C VAL A 233 -28.24 -20.35 8.91
N GLU A 234 -28.40 -19.50 7.89
CA GLU A 234 -29.71 -19.09 7.42
C GLU A 234 -30.42 -20.31 6.82
N LYS A 235 -31.51 -20.79 7.47
CA LYS A 235 -32.39 -21.75 6.82
C LYS A 235 -32.97 -21.07 5.59
N SER A 236 -32.57 -21.54 4.39
CA SER A 236 -33.24 -21.18 3.15
C SER A 236 -34.72 -21.35 3.37
N ALA A 237 -35.51 -20.26 3.34
CA ALA A 237 -36.94 -20.35 3.42
C ALA A 237 -37.38 -21.33 2.32
N PRO A 238 -38.25 -22.30 2.62
CA PRO A 238 -38.74 -23.22 1.58
C PRO A 238 -39.30 -22.37 0.46
N GLN A 239 -38.79 -22.53 -0.75
CA GLN A 239 -39.30 -21.87 -1.93
C GLN A 239 -40.78 -22.21 -2.00
N GLY A 240 -41.61 -21.22 -1.65
CA GLY A 240 -43.04 -21.37 -1.66
C GLY A 240 -43.47 -21.88 -3.02
N LEU A 241 -44.15 -23.04 -3.02
CA LEU A 241 -44.86 -23.59 -4.13
C LEU A 241 -45.65 -22.44 -4.79
N LYS A 242 -45.25 -22.04 -5.97
CA LYS A 242 -46.11 -21.23 -6.84
C LYS A 242 -47.33 -22.09 -7.12
N THR A 243 -48.39 -21.87 -6.40
CA THR A 243 -49.72 -22.32 -6.81
C THR A 243 -50.07 -21.56 -8.08
N ASP A 244 -49.90 -22.22 -9.21
CA ASP A 244 -50.55 -21.83 -10.46
C ASP A 244 -52.06 -21.84 -10.20
N LYS A 245 -52.62 -20.65 -10.02
CA LYS A 245 -54.04 -20.46 -10.08
C LYS A 245 -54.42 -20.34 -11.56
N ASP A 246 -54.95 -21.44 -12.03
CA ASP A 246 -55.70 -21.58 -13.28
C ASP A 246 -56.48 -20.33 -13.63
N SER A 247 -56.22 -19.85 -14.80
CA SER A 247 -57.10 -19.01 -15.58
C SER A 247 -58.18 -19.90 -16.20
N SER A 248 -59.37 -19.96 -15.61
CA SER A 248 -60.52 -20.46 -16.31
C SER A 248 -61.48 -19.31 -16.67
N THR A 249 -61.57 -19.10 -17.94
CA THR A 249 -62.81 -18.86 -18.74
C THR A 249 -63.79 -17.87 -18.24
N GLY A 250 -64.15 -16.98 -19.13
CA GLY A 250 -65.32 -16.15 -19.16
C GLY A 250 -65.53 -15.57 -20.53
N GLU A 251 -66.02 -16.42 -21.49
CA GLU A 251 -66.67 -16.00 -22.70
C GLU A 251 -68.00 -15.41 -22.37
N SER A 252 -68.43 -14.37 -23.05
CA SER A 252 -69.69 -14.07 -23.74
C SER A 252 -69.88 -12.56 -23.78
N GLY A 253 -69.94 -11.94 -24.91
CA GLY A 253 -71.17 -11.98 -25.78
C GLY A 253 -71.83 -10.62 -25.67
N GLY A 254 -71.85 -9.87 -26.75
CA GLY A 254 -72.49 -8.58 -26.89
C GLY A 254 -71.83 -7.73 -27.96
#